data_5600a47a317bbe49c1c42bd1672ca22b
#
_entry.id   5600a47a317bbe49c1c42bd1672ca22b
#
_cell.length_a   1.000
_cell.length_b   1.000
_cell.length_c   1.000
_cell.angle_alpha   90.00
_cell.angle_beta   90.00
_cell.angle_gamma   90.00
#
_symmetry.space_group_name_H-M   'P 1'
#
loop_
_entity.id
_entity.type
_entity.pdbx_description
1 polymer ?
#
loop_
_entity_poly.entity_id
_entity_poly.type
_entity_poly.pdbx_seq_one_letter_code
_entity_poly.pdbx_strand_id
1 'polypeptide(L)'
;MDAPSIIHDEEVQAAADETRVSHAAEPAAPTTVPSVFHIDRLALSFAPKPWRYASDHRAEIDAWFEALRREKPSLWNGRVLLMHQHTVERGTLRGKYLETDYASFAAWRHWGRPPAAVRDCFSAAAIETSDEGFLLGVMGPHTFNAGRIYFPCGTPDPDDVVGDEVDLEASVRRELKEETGLDAATFKAEPGWTMVVDGPQIAQLKVLRAQENAATLRKRILAHLAREKKPELSDIRIVFGPGDFDPAMPRFVTAFLASRFAAKALKPARA
;
A
#
# COMPACT_ATOMS: atom_id res chain seq x y z
N MET A 1 60.43 -26.07 35.51
CA MET A 1 59.27 -26.82 34.94
C MET A 1 58.04 -25.97 35.19
N ASP A 2 57.82 -25.03 34.31
CA ASP A 2 56.69 -24.07 34.42
C ASP A 2 55.54 -24.53 33.51
N ALA A 3 54.37 -24.60 34.08
CA ALA A 3 53.16 -24.95 33.36
C ALA A 3 52.62 -23.73 32.58
N PRO A 4 52.04 -23.90 31.41
CA PRO A 4 51.48 -22.82 30.64
C PRO A 4 50.12 -22.34 31.19
N SER A 5 49.99 -21.02 31.27
CA SER A 5 48.81 -20.27 31.65
C SER A 5 47.71 -20.44 30.59
N ILE A 6 46.52 -20.82 31.04
CA ILE A 6 45.27 -20.85 30.22
C ILE A 6 44.75 -19.43 30.14
N ILE A 7 44.73 -18.84 28.94
CA ILE A 7 44.03 -17.58 28.66
C ILE A 7 42.55 -17.90 28.37
N HIS A 8 41.68 -17.29 29.14
CA HIS A 8 40.22 -17.47 29.07
C HIS A 8 39.62 -16.88 27.77
N ASP A 9 38.77 -17.69 27.14
CA ASP A 9 37.96 -17.39 25.94
C ASP A 9 36.73 -16.48 26.27
N GLU A 10 36.90 -15.42 27.05
CA GLU A 10 35.77 -14.50 27.35
C GLU A 10 35.76 -13.19 26.53
N GLU A 11 36.76 -12.91 25.71
CA GLU A 11 36.79 -11.66 24.93
C GLU A 11 36.29 -11.79 23.48
N VAL A 12 35.95 -12.99 23.01
CA VAL A 12 35.46 -13.18 21.61
C VAL A 12 33.91 -13.15 21.52
N GLN A 13 33.22 -13.24 22.65
CA GLN A 13 31.74 -13.27 22.67
C GLN A 13 31.09 -11.87 22.75
N ALA A 14 31.85 -10.83 23.08
CA ALA A 14 31.35 -9.46 23.23
C ALA A 14 31.26 -8.66 21.92
N ALA A 15 31.92 -9.12 20.83
CA ALA A 15 31.93 -8.41 19.55
C ALA A 15 30.84 -8.85 18.56
N ALA A 16 30.01 -9.84 18.88
CA ALA A 16 28.98 -10.38 17.98
C ALA A 16 27.55 -9.87 18.25
N ASP A 17 27.36 -9.03 19.30
CA ASP A 17 26.01 -8.61 19.74
C ASP A 17 25.67 -7.14 19.45
N GLU A 18 26.55 -6.39 18.75
CA GLU A 18 26.30 -4.96 18.44
C GLU A 18 25.75 -4.68 17.02
N THR A 19 25.34 -5.69 16.25
CA THR A 19 24.73 -5.50 14.93
C THR A 19 23.29 -6.03 14.84
N ARG A 20 22.57 -6.05 15.94
CA ARG A 20 21.11 -6.06 15.84
C ARG A 20 20.66 -4.66 15.45
N VAL A 21 20.40 -4.44 14.16
CA VAL A 21 19.61 -3.31 13.69
C VAL A 21 18.28 -3.38 14.47
N SER A 22 18.16 -2.52 15.46
CA SER A 22 16.94 -2.32 16.22
C SER A 22 15.82 -2.13 15.21
N HIS A 23 14.90 -3.08 15.12
CA HIS A 23 13.61 -2.84 14.50
C HIS A 23 12.98 -1.72 15.34
N ALA A 24 13.14 -0.49 14.88
CA ALA A 24 12.43 0.64 15.46
C ALA A 24 10.96 0.25 15.44
N ALA A 25 10.35 0.22 16.63
CA ALA A 25 8.93 -0.05 16.77
C ALA A 25 8.17 0.80 15.76
N GLU A 26 7.21 0.21 15.03
CA GLU A 26 6.32 0.98 14.15
C GLU A 26 5.87 2.22 14.90
N PRO A 27 6.03 3.43 14.33
CA PRO A 27 5.65 4.65 15.02
C PRO A 27 4.18 4.54 15.43
N ALA A 28 3.86 4.98 16.64
CA ALA A 28 2.51 4.90 17.19
C ALA A 28 1.49 5.39 16.16
N ALA A 29 0.42 4.59 15.95
CA ALA A 29 -0.62 4.90 14.99
C ALA A 29 -1.11 6.35 15.20
N PRO A 30 -1.34 7.13 14.12
CA PRO A 30 -1.83 8.48 14.24
C PRO A 30 -3.12 8.49 15.08
N THR A 31 -3.23 9.43 16.01
CA THR A 31 -4.36 9.54 16.96
C THR A 31 -5.68 9.92 16.30
N THR A 32 -5.67 10.36 15.04
CA THR A 32 -6.86 10.74 14.27
C THR A 32 -7.52 9.52 13.63
N VAL A 33 -8.86 9.46 13.68
CA VAL A 33 -9.64 8.44 12.97
C VAL A 33 -9.57 8.73 11.46
N PRO A 34 -9.37 7.71 10.60
CA PRO A 34 -9.43 7.91 9.15
C PRO A 34 -10.79 8.46 8.73
N SER A 35 -10.79 9.42 7.80
CA SER A 35 -12.01 10.01 7.24
C SER A 35 -12.32 9.39 5.88
N VAL A 36 -13.60 9.10 5.63
CA VAL A 36 -14.06 8.46 4.38
C VAL A 36 -15.00 9.41 3.64
N PHE A 37 -14.73 9.67 2.36
CA PHE A 37 -15.48 10.60 1.52
C PHE A 37 -15.83 9.96 0.17
N HIS A 38 -16.95 10.38 -0.41
CA HIS A 38 -17.20 10.12 -1.83
C HIS A 38 -16.59 11.24 -2.68
N ILE A 39 -15.92 10.86 -3.77
CA ILE A 39 -15.32 11.76 -4.76
C ILE A 39 -15.86 11.39 -6.13
N ASP A 40 -16.47 12.35 -6.83
CA ASP A 40 -17.04 12.13 -8.16
C ASP A 40 -15.95 12.00 -9.22
N ARG A 41 -14.86 12.80 -9.10
CA ARG A 41 -13.83 12.90 -10.11
C ARG A 41 -12.46 13.20 -9.52
N LEU A 42 -11.43 12.64 -10.14
CA LEU A 42 -10.03 12.99 -9.94
C LEU A 42 -9.58 13.92 -11.06
N ALA A 43 -8.88 15.00 -10.71
CA ALA A 43 -8.22 15.93 -11.63
C ALA A 43 -6.78 16.09 -11.14
N LEU A 44 -5.96 15.15 -11.55
CA LEU A 44 -4.60 14.96 -11.04
C LEU A 44 -3.60 15.29 -12.13
N SER A 45 -2.56 16.04 -11.80
CA SER A 45 -1.54 16.45 -12.74
C SER A 45 -0.15 16.14 -12.25
N PHE A 46 0.74 15.84 -13.18
CA PHE A 46 2.17 15.76 -12.93
C PHE A 46 2.76 17.18 -12.97
N ALA A 47 3.39 17.59 -11.87
CA ALA A 47 4.01 18.91 -11.73
C ALA A 47 5.37 18.73 -11.05
N PRO A 48 6.43 18.44 -11.83
CA PRO A 48 7.75 18.10 -11.31
C PRO A 48 8.26 19.18 -10.36
N LYS A 49 8.73 18.75 -9.19
CA LYS A 49 9.28 19.60 -8.15
C LYS A 49 10.28 18.81 -7.32
N PRO A 50 11.44 19.36 -6.97
CA PRO A 50 12.36 18.72 -6.04
C PRO A 50 11.69 18.47 -4.68
N TRP A 51 11.82 17.26 -4.18
CA TRP A 51 11.39 16.94 -2.82
C TRP A 51 12.52 17.18 -1.82
N ARG A 52 12.46 18.31 -1.13
CA ARG A 52 13.53 18.75 -0.21
C ARG A 52 13.85 17.71 0.85
N TYR A 53 12.82 17.06 1.41
CA TYR A 53 13.01 16.01 2.40
C TYR A 53 13.96 14.90 1.88
N ALA A 54 13.79 14.44 0.64
CA ALA A 54 14.66 13.42 0.05
C ALA A 54 16.09 13.93 -0.13
N SER A 55 16.26 15.20 -0.48
CA SER A 55 17.60 15.81 -0.61
C SER A 55 18.27 16.02 0.74
N ASP A 56 17.53 16.51 1.73
CA ASP A 56 18.04 16.82 3.06
C ASP A 56 18.45 15.56 3.84
N HIS A 57 17.82 14.41 3.58
CA HIS A 57 18.07 13.13 4.22
C HIS A 57 18.76 12.10 3.30
N ARG A 58 19.39 12.52 2.20
CA ARG A 58 19.92 11.61 1.17
C ARG A 58 20.83 10.52 1.71
N ALA A 59 21.81 10.90 2.53
CA ALA A 59 22.80 9.96 3.05
C ALA A 59 22.17 8.90 3.97
N GLU A 60 21.21 9.30 4.82
CA GLU A 60 20.49 8.42 5.72
C GLU A 60 19.57 7.45 4.95
N ILE A 61 18.88 7.98 3.92
CA ILE A 61 18.02 7.19 3.03
C ILE A 61 18.83 6.12 2.30
N ASP A 62 19.97 6.50 1.72
CA ASP A 62 20.82 5.57 0.97
C ASP A 62 21.36 4.47 1.87
N ALA A 63 21.86 4.82 3.06
CA ALA A 63 22.38 3.84 4.01
C ALA A 63 21.28 2.87 4.48
N TRP A 64 20.10 3.38 4.81
CA TRP A 64 18.97 2.56 5.22
C TRP A 64 18.47 1.63 4.09
N PHE A 65 18.34 2.16 2.87
CA PHE A 65 17.84 1.39 1.75
C PHE A 65 18.83 0.30 1.31
N GLU A 66 20.13 0.56 1.34
CA GLU A 66 21.14 -0.46 1.09
C GLU A 66 21.12 -1.57 2.15
N ALA A 67 20.90 -1.25 3.43
CA ALA A 67 20.72 -2.25 4.47
C ALA A 67 19.47 -3.11 4.19
N LEU A 68 18.35 -2.47 3.84
CA LEU A 68 17.10 -3.15 3.51
C LEU A 68 17.25 -4.07 2.27
N ARG A 69 18.01 -3.65 1.26
CA ARG A 69 18.28 -4.48 0.07
C ARG A 69 19.12 -5.70 0.35
N ARG A 70 19.99 -5.69 1.36
CA ARG A 70 20.70 -6.90 1.80
C ARG A 70 19.75 -7.96 2.36
N GLU A 71 18.71 -7.52 3.07
CA GLU A 71 17.67 -8.42 3.59
C GLU A 71 16.67 -8.83 2.51
N LYS A 72 16.33 -7.91 1.61
CA LYS A 72 15.34 -8.09 0.52
C LYS A 72 15.94 -7.74 -0.85
N PRO A 73 16.80 -8.60 -1.43
CA PRO A 73 17.54 -8.31 -2.66
C PRO A 73 16.66 -8.01 -3.89
N SER A 74 15.39 -8.35 -3.84
CA SER A 74 14.43 -8.07 -4.92
C SER A 74 13.89 -6.65 -4.93
N LEU A 75 14.16 -5.85 -3.89
CA LEU A 75 13.71 -4.46 -3.88
C LEU A 75 14.50 -3.64 -4.90
N TRP A 76 13.74 -2.99 -5.77
CA TRP A 76 14.26 -2.12 -6.81
C TRP A 76 13.99 -0.64 -6.44
N ASN A 77 14.97 0.22 -6.72
CA ASN A 77 14.82 1.65 -6.48
C ASN A 77 14.29 2.34 -7.75
N GLY A 78 13.00 2.12 -8.04
CA GLY A 78 12.30 2.77 -9.14
C GLY A 78 11.91 4.22 -8.85
N ARG A 79 11.12 4.77 -9.79
CA ARG A 79 10.53 6.11 -9.63
C ARG A 79 9.09 5.97 -9.16
N VAL A 80 8.67 6.87 -8.27
CA VAL A 80 7.29 6.94 -7.77
C VAL A 80 6.81 8.38 -7.70
N LEU A 81 5.50 8.56 -7.68
CA LEU A 81 4.87 9.87 -7.64
C LEU A 81 4.25 10.12 -6.26
N LEU A 82 4.54 11.28 -5.68
CA LEU A 82 3.96 11.74 -4.42
C LEU A 82 3.15 13.02 -4.64
N MET A 83 1.96 13.10 -4.07
CA MET A 83 1.12 14.29 -4.16
C MET A 83 1.65 15.39 -3.25
N HIS A 84 2.03 16.54 -3.81
CA HIS A 84 2.57 17.68 -3.06
C HIS A 84 1.60 18.86 -2.88
N GLN A 85 0.46 18.82 -3.57
CA GLN A 85 -0.62 19.81 -3.44
C GLN A 85 -1.95 19.12 -3.72
N HIS A 86 -2.99 19.42 -2.94
CA HIS A 86 -4.35 18.95 -3.23
C HIS A 86 -5.41 19.88 -2.64
N THR A 87 -6.58 19.84 -3.28
CA THR A 87 -7.83 20.42 -2.79
C THR A 87 -9.00 19.49 -3.13
N VAL A 88 -10.05 19.51 -2.33
CA VAL A 88 -11.32 18.83 -2.64
C VAL A 88 -12.41 19.87 -2.74
N GLU A 89 -12.97 20.03 -3.92
CA GLU A 89 -14.01 21.02 -4.19
C GLU A 89 -15.10 20.41 -5.08
N ARG A 90 -16.35 20.53 -4.66
CA ARG A 90 -17.53 20.09 -5.41
C ARG A 90 -17.39 18.66 -5.95
N GLY A 91 -17.02 17.72 -5.07
CA GLY A 91 -16.83 16.30 -5.42
C GLY A 91 -15.60 16.01 -6.28
N THR A 92 -14.73 16.98 -6.54
CA THR A 92 -13.51 16.79 -7.32
C THR A 92 -12.28 16.89 -6.44
N LEU A 93 -11.45 15.83 -6.41
CA LEU A 93 -10.09 15.92 -5.89
C LEU A 93 -9.18 16.47 -7.00
N ARG A 94 -8.61 17.65 -6.74
CA ARG A 94 -7.53 18.20 -7.57
C ARG A 94 -6.21 17.95 -6.87
N GLY A 95 -5.21 17.43 -7.60
CA GLY A 95 -3.91 17.13 -7.02
C GLY A 95 -2.76 17.38 -7.98
N LYS A 96 -1.57 17.67 -7.42
CA LYS A 96 -0.33 17.78 -8.18
C LYS A 96 0.71 16.83 -7.61
N TYR A 97 1.33 16.04 -8.47
CA TYR A 97 2.33 15.06 -8.11
C TYR A 97 3.73 15.52 -8.50
N LEU A 98 4.67 15.25 -7.63
CA LEU A 98 6.11 15.28 -7.91
C LEU A 98 6.62 13.84 -8.08
N GLU A 99 7.76 13.71 -8.70
CA GLU A 99 8.48 12.44 -8.85
C GLU A 99 9.62 12.35 -7.84
N THR A 100 9.82 11.16 -7.27
CA THR A 100 10.95 10.84 -6.40
C THR A 100 11.39 9.40 -6.61
N ASP A 101 12.50 8.99 -5.99
CA ASP A 101 12.91 7.59 -5.97
C ASP A 101 12.19 6.78 -4.87
N TYR A 102 12.03 5.47 -5.12
CA TYR A 102 11.36 4.57 -4.20
C TYR A 102 12.05 4.48 -2.83
N ALA A 103 13.39 4.57 -2.79
CA ALA A 103 14.14 4.55 -1.53
C ALA A 103 13.73 5.71 -0.61
N SER A 104 13.60 6.93 -1.17
CA SER A 104 13.17 8.11 -0.42
C SER A 104 11.73 7.94 0.11
N PHE A 105 10.83 7.45 -0.73
CA PHE A 105 9.45 7.18 -0.34
C PHE A 105 9.35 6.09 0.74
N ALA A 106 10.05 4.97 0.57
CA ALA A 106 10.04 3.87 1.51
C ALA A 106 10.64 4.26 2.87
N ALA A 107 11.75 5.01 2.87
CA ALA A 107 12.37 5.53 4.08
C ALA A 107 11.43 6.49 4.82
N TRP A 108 10.82 7.45 4.11
CA TRP A 108 9.85 8.37 4.68
C TRP A 108 8.66 7.62 5.33
N ARG A 109 8.15 6.58 4.70
CA ARG A 109 7.09 5.71 5.27
C ARG A 109 7.58 4.97 6.51
N HIS A 110 8.76 4.36 6.43
CA HIS A 110 9.36 3.59 7.51
C HIS A 110 9.63 4.47 8.75
N TRP A 111 10.03 5.72 8.54
CA TRP A 111 10.27 6.69 9.63
C TRP A 111 8.99 7.39 10.12
N GLY A 112 7.81 6.81 9.82
CA GLY A 112 6.52 7.28 10.35
C GLY A 112 5.92 8.45 9.61
N ARG A 113 6.35 8.70 8.37
CA ARG A 113 5.83 9.80 7.53
C ARG A 113 5.93 11.17 8.23
N PRO A 114 7.11 11.61 8.65
CA PRO A 114 7.26 12.94 9.25
C PRO A 114 6.78 14.04 8.30
N PRO A 115 6.48 15.26 8.79
CA PRO A 115 6.04 16.37 7.95
C PRO A 115 7.04 16.65 6.81
N ALA A 116 6.64 16.44 5.57
CA ALA A 116 7.52 16.50 4.39
C ALA A 116 6.85 17.18 3.19
N ALA A 117 5.74 17.91 3.40
CA ALA A 117 4.96 18.63 2.39
C ALA A 117 4.50 17.75 1.21
N VAL A 118 4.32 16.45 1.44
CA VAL A 118 3.79 15.49 0.48
C VAL A 118 2.71 14.60 1.13
N ARG A 119 1.95 13.93 0.28
CA ARG A 119 0.97 12.90 0.62
C ARG A 119 1.28 11.63 -0.17
N ASP A 120 1.12 10.49 0.47
CA ASP A 120 1.08 9.17 -0.15
C ASP A 120 -0.34 8.96 -0.71
N CYS A 121 -0.59 9.49 -1.93
CA CYS A 121 -1.89 9.38 -2.59
C CYS A 121 -1.80 8.36 -3.72
N PHE A 122 -2.52 7.25 -3.56
CA PHE A 122 -2.52 6.10 -4.45
C PHE A 122 -3.93 5.59 -4.72
N SER A 123 -4.07 4.67 -5.65
CA SER A 123 -5.35 4.04 -5.98
C SER A 123 -5.37 2.55 -5.65
N ALA A 124 -6.58 2.02 -5.40
CA ALA A 124 -6.79 0.62 -5.08
C ALA A 124 -8.07 0.07 -5.71
N ALA A 125 -8.02 -1.21 -6.13
CA ALA A 125 -9.14 -1.95 -6.69
C ALA A 125 -9.96 -2.63 -5.59
N ALA A 126 -11.05 -2.03 -5.14
CA ALA A 126 -11.96 -2.65 -4.16
C ALA A 126 -12.93 -3.60 -4.85
N ILE A 127 -12.56 -4.89 -4.94
CA ILE A 127 -13.39 -5.93 -5.58
C ILE A 127 -14.52 -6.31 -4.63
N GLU A 128 -15.77 -5.99 -5.01
CA GLU A 128 -16.99 -6.41 -4.33
C GLU A 128 -17.64 -7.56 -5.10
N THR A 129 -17.86 -8.69 -4.45
CA THR A 129 -18.38 -9.91 -5.06
C THR A 129 -19.91 -9.97 -5.09
N SER A 130 -20.51 -10.87 -5.89
CA SER A 130 -21.97 -10.98 -6.01
C SER A 130 -22.67 -11.42 -4.72
N ASP A 131 -21.94 -12.08 -3.82
CA ASP A 131 -22.37 -12.45 -2.47
C ASP A 131 -21.93 -11.42 -1.41
N GLU A 132 -21.64 -10.17 -1.87
CA GLU A 132 -21.35 -8.99 -1.05
C GLU A 132 -20.07 -9.01 -0.22
N GLY A 133 -19.18 -9.98 -0.44
CA GLY A 133 -17.83 -10.02 0.14
C GLY A 133 -16.88 -9.07 -0.58
N PHE A 134 -15.77 -8.74 0.08
CA PHE A 134 -14.62 -8.04 -0.50
C PHE A 134 -13.42 -8.96 -0.55
N LEU A 135 -12.64 -8.88 -1.65
CA LEU A 135 -11.39 -9.63 -1.81
C LEU A 135 -10.18 -8.73 -1.55
N LEU A 136 -9.30 -9.19 -0.69
CA LEU A 136 -8.06 -8.52 -0.32
C LEU A 136 -6.86 -9.44 -0.55
N GLY A 137 -5.75 -8.89 -1.03
CA GLY A 137 -4.49 -9.60 -1.16
C GLY A 137 -3.76 -9.71 0.17
N VAL A 138 -3.12 -10.84 0.41
CA VAL A 138 -2.14 -11.03 1.49
C VAL A 138 -0.76 -10.89 0.88
N MET A 139 0.01 -9.89 1.29
CA MET A 139 1.32 -9.58 0.70
C MET A 139 2.34 -10.67 0.97
N GLY A 140 3.07 -11.03 -0.07
CA GLY A 140 4.12 -12.05 -0.04
C GLY A 140 5.30 -11.66 0.88
N PRO A 141 6.04 -12.66 1.43
CA PRO A 141 7.09 -12.42 2.42
C PRO A 141 8.29 -11.63 1.88
N HIS A 142 8.46 -11.58 0.56
CA HIS A 142 9.55 -10.88 -0.09
C HIS A 142 9.26 -9.41 -0.43
N THR A 143 8.00 -8.98 -0.24
CA THR A 143 7.59 -7.59 -0.50
C THR A 143 7.96 -6.65 0.66
N PHE A 144 7.92 -5.34 0.43
CA PHE A 144 8.10 -4.36 1.49
C PHE A 144 7.00 -4.46 2.56
N ASN A 145 5.77 -4.75 2.14
CA ASN A 145 4.59 -4.83 3.00
C ASN A 145 4.25 -6.29 3.41
N ALA A 146 5.24 -7.17 3.53
CA ALA A 146 5.06 -8.59 3.83
C ALA A 146 4.02 -8.86 4.93
N GLY A 147 3.05 -9.74 4.65
CA GLY A 147 2.00 -10.15 5.58
C GLY A 147 0.86 -9.14 5.77
N ARG A 148 0.92 -7.93 5.21
CA ARG A 148 -0.19 -6.98 5.23
C ARG A 148 -1.33 -7.45 4.33
N ILE A 149 -2.57 -7.08 4.69
CA ILE A 149 -3.79 -7.50 3.99
C ILE A 149 -4.52 -6.26 3.48
N TYR A 150 -4.54 -6.05 2.16
CA TYR A 150 -5.21 -4.90 1.55
C TYR A 150 -5.66 -5.18 0.11
N PHE A 151 -6.38 -4.24 -0.47
CA PHE A 151 -6.84 -4.30 -1.85
C PHE A 151 -5.67 -4.23 -2.83
N PRO A 152 -5.75 -4.86 -4.02
CA PRO A 152 -4.78 -4.65 -5.08
C PRO A 152 -4.54 -3.16 -5.30
N CYS A 153 -3.29 -2.71 -5.18
CA CYS A 153 -2.95 -1.29 -5.26
C CYS A 153 -1.46 -1.04 -5.43
N GLY A 154 -1.12 0.02 -6.13
CA GLY A 154 0.25 0.49 -6.30
C GLY A 154 0.38 1.99 -6.01
N THR A 155 1.59 2.40 -5.60
CA THR A 155 1.97 3.80 -5.59
C THR A 155 2.14 4.25 -7.04
N PRO A 156 1.50 5.33 -7.49
CA PRO A 156 1.63 5.77 -8.87
C PRO A 156 3.08 6.06 -9.23
N ASP A 157 3.43 5.76 -10.46
CA ASP A 157 4.76 5.91 -11.01
C ASP A 157 4.72 6.69 -12.35
N PRO A 158 5.86 6.92 -13.03
CA PRO A 158 5.88 7.63 -14.31
C PRO A 158 5.06 6.98 -15.43
N ASP A 159 4.80 5.67 -15.38
CA ASP A 159 3.98 4.98 -16.39
C ASP A 159 2.48 5.31 -16.24
N ASP A 160 2.08 5.83 -15.07
CA ASP A 160 0.74 6.34 -14.82
C ASP A 160 0.54 7.80 -15.31
N VAL A 161 1.57 8.42 -15.95
CA VAL A 161 1.50 9.79 -16.48
C VAL A 161 1.21 9.78 -17.97
N VAL A 162 0.07 10.35 -18.36
CA VAL A 162 -0.32 10.52 -19.77
C VAL A 162 -0.37 12.02 -20.10
N GLY A 163 0.59 12.50 -20.88
CA GLY A 163 0.80 13.95 -21.04
C GLY A 163 1.17 14.60 -19.71
N ASP A 164 0.30 15.47 -19.21
CA ASP A 164 0.46 16.11 -17.89
C ASP A 164 -0.50 15.54 -16.83
N GLU A 165 -1.29 14.52 -17.16
CA GLU A 165 -2.26 13.90 -16.26
C GLU A 165 -1.69 12.67 -15.57
N VAL A 166 -2.03 12.49 -14.28
CA VAL A 166 -1.78 11.24 -13.54
C VAL A 166 -3.06 10.41 -13.55
N ASP A 167 -3.06 9.29 -14.28
CA ASP A 167 -4.22 8.41 -14.48
C ASP A 167 -4.27 7.29 -13.43
N LEU A 168 -4.83 7.58 -12.26
CA LEU A 168 -5.05 6.57 -11.21
C LEU A 168 -6.06 5.48 -11.61
N GLU A 169 -6.89 5.70 -12.63
CA GLU A 169 -7.80 4.67 -13.11
C GLU A 169 -7.07 3.63 -13.96
N ALA A 170 -6.10 4.06 -14.77
CA ALA A 170 -5.17 3.16 -15.45
C ALA A 170 -4.33 2.37 -14.45
N SER A 171 -3.81 3.04 -13.40
CA SER A 171 -3.09 2.40 -12.30
C SER A 171 -3.91 1.29 -11.65
N VAL A 172 -5.19 1.54 -11.27
CA VAL A 172 -6.10 0.51 -10.72
C VAL A 172 -6.21 -0.70 -11.66
N ARG A 173 -6.37 -0.48 -12.98
CA ARG A 173 -6.50 -1.57 -13.95
C ARG A 173 -5.22 -2.39 -14.07
N ARG A 174 -4.07 -1.73 -14.07
CA ARG A 174 -2.76 -2.35 -14.16
C ARG A 174 -2.49 -3.21 -12.94
N GLU A 175 -2.57 -2.63 -11.73
CA GLU A 175 -2.32 -3.32 -10.47
C GLU A 175 -3.27 -4.52 -10.25
N LEU A 176 -4.57 -4.33 -10.54
CA LEU A 176 -5.53 -5.43 -10.49
C LEU A 176 -5.10 -6.60 -11.39
N LYS A 177 -4.64 -6.29 -12.61
CA LYS A 177 -4.22 -7.30 -13.58
C LYS A 177 -2.93 -7.99 -13.15
N GLU A 178 -1.95 -7.24 -12.71
CA GLU A 178 -0.64 -7.74 -12.30
C GLU A 178 -0.74 -8.59 -11.04
N GLU A 179 -1.39 -8.09 -9.99
CA GLU A 179 -1.47 -8.79 -8.72
C GLU A 179 -2.44 -9.98 -8.72
N THR A 180 -3.51 -9.96 -9.53
CA THR A 180 -4.60 -10.96 -9.43
C THR A 180 -4.89 -11.71 -10.73
N GLY A 181 -4.36 -11.27 -11.86
CA GLY A 181 -4.71 -11.80 -13.18
C GLY A 181 -6.12 -11.43 -13.67
N LEU A 182 -6.87 -10.65 -12.88
CA LEU A 182 -8.23 -10.23 -13.24
C LEU A 182 -8.21 -9.01 -14.17
N ASP A 183 -9.15 -8.96 -15.10
CA ASP A 183 -9.30 -7.82 -16.00
C ASP A 183 -10.42 -6.90 -15.47
N ALA A 184 -10.10 -5.63 -15.23
CA ALA A 184 -11.05 -4.63 -14.73
C ALA A 184 -12.28 -4.47 -15.64
N ALA A 185 -12.15 -4.72 -16.95
CA ALA A 185 -13.26 -4.64 -17.91
C ALA A 185 -14.36 -5.69 -17.64
N THR A 186 -14.06 -6.75 -16.90
CA THR A 186 -15.05 -7.79 -16.55
C THR A 186 -15.92 -7.42 -15.33
N PHE A 187 -15.63 -6.29 -14.70
CA PHE A 187 -16.37 -5.79 -13.54
C PHE A 187 -17.22 -4.58 -13.89
N LYS A 188 -18.29 -4.39 -13.15
CA LYS A 188 -19.06 -3.15 -13.19
C LYS A 188 -18.43 -2.16 -12.20
N ALA A 189 -17.72 -1.15 -12.71
CA ALA A 189 -17.18 -0.08 -11.88
C ALA A 189 -18.31 0.79 -11.31
N GLU A 190 -18.24 1.12 -10.01
CA GLU A 190 -19.10 2.16 -9.43
C GLU A 190 -18.67 3.55 -9.94
N PRO A 191 -19.62 4.48 -10.14
CA PRO A 191 -19.30 5.88 -10.43
C PRO A 191 -18.48 6.49 -9.30
N GLY A 192 -17.53 7.37 -9.65
CA GLY A 192 -16.69 8.07 -8.68
C GLY A 192 -15.72 7.15 -7.94
N TRP A 193 -15.29 7.62 -6.78
CA TRP A 193 -14.26 7.01 -5.93
C TRP A 193 -14.65 7.10 -4.46
N THR A 194 -14.14 6.21 -3.66
CA THR A 194 -14.15 6.38 -2.20
C THR A 194 -12.75 6.78 -1.76
N MET A 195 -12.61 8.02 -1.29
CA MET A 195 -11.38 8.55 -0.75
C MET A 195 -11.30 8.27 0.75
N VAL A 196 -10.20 7.66 1.19
CA VAL A 196 -9.90 7.49 2.62
C VAL A 196 -8.65 8.29 2.95
N VAL A 197 -8.77 9.20 3.93
CA VAL A 197 -7.66 10.04 4.41
C VAL A 197 -7.25 9.55 5.79
N ASP A 198 -6.00 9.10 5.91
CA ASP A 198 -5.39 8.66 7.17
C ASP A 198 -4.04 9.36 7.37
N GLY A 199 -4.07 10.50 8.03
CA GLY A 199 -2.89 11.37 8.15
C GLY A 199 -2.34 11.80 6.79
N PRO A 200 -1.07 11.55 6.48
CA PRO A 200 -0.48 11.87 5.18
C PRO A 200 -0.82 10.86 4.07
N GLN A 201 -1.54 9.79 4.36
CA GLN A 201 -1.97 8.80 3.38
C GLN A 201 -3.37 9.13 2.84
N ILE A 202 -3.54 9.04 1.52
CA ILE A 202 -4.81 9.23 0.83
C ILE A 202 -5.01 8.03 -0.11
N ALA A 203 -5.93 7.13 0.24
CA ALA A 203 -6.29 6.03 -0.63
C ALA A 203 -7.52 6.38 -1.47
N GLN A 204 -7.43 6.20 -2.80
CA GLN A 204 -8.53 6.33 -3.74
C GLN A 204 -9.02 4.94 -4.13
N LEU A 205 -10.15 4.51 -3.57
CA LEU A 205 -10.67 3.17 -3.82
C LEU A 205 -11.72 3.20 -4.94
N LYS A 206 -11.44 2.46 -6.02
CA LYS A 206 -12.40 2.20 -7.10
C LYS A 206 -13.15 0.92 -6.80
N VAL A 207 -14.45 1.00 -6.58
CA VAL A 207 -15.27 -0.19 -6.34
C VAL A 207 -15.58 -0.88 -7.65
N LEU A 208 -15.20 -2.15 -7.75
CA LEU A 208 -15.38 -3.01 -8.91
C LEU A 208 -16.32 -4.17 -8.52
N ARG A 209 -17.56 -4.14 -9.02
CA ARG A 209 -18.55 -5.16 -8.70
C ARG A 209 -18.44 -6.36 -9.64
N ALA A 210 -18.20 -7.52 -9.05
CA ALA A 210 -18.17 -8.79 -9.77
C ALA A 210 -19.56 -9.40 -9.95
N GLN A 211 -19.70 -10.22 -10.99
CA GLN A 211 -20.86 -11.09 -11.16
C GLN A 211 -20.68 -12.45 -10.46
N GLU A 212 -19.46 -12.80 -10.13
CA GLU A 212 -19.08 -14.04 -9.48
C GLU A 212 -19.04 -13.85 -7.95
N ASN A 213 -19.25 -14.94 -7.21
CA ASN A 213 -19.10 -14.96 -5.76
C ASN A 213 -17.64 -14.97 -5.32
N ALA A 214 -17.40 -14.69 -4.04
CA ALA A 214 -16.08 -14.57 -3.47
C ALA A 214 -15.23 -15.84 -3.61
N ALA A 215 -15.83 -17.02 -3.39
CA ALA A 215 -15.12 -18.29 -3.47
C ALA A 215 -14.61 -18.57 -4.90
N THR A 216 -15.44 -18.28 -5.91
CA THR A 216 -15.08 -18.46 -7.33
C THR A 216 -13.93 -17.54 -7.73
N LEU A 217 -14.04 -16.24 -7.41
CA LEU A 217 -12.98 -15.28 -7.73
C LEU A 217 -11.68 -15.59 -7.00
N ARG A 218 -11.75 -15.93 -5.70
CA ARG A 218 -10.58 -16.37 -4.93
C ARG A 218 -9.87 -17.52 -5.60
N LYS A 219 -10.61 -18.56 -6.02
CA LYS A 219 -10.03 -19.71 -6.72
C LYS A 219 -9.32 -19.32 -8.03
N ARG A 220 -9.89 -18.39 -8.80
CA ARG A 220 -9.28 -17.86 -10.04
C ARG A 220 -7.98 -17.14 -9.76
N ILE A 221 -7.98 -16.25 -8.75
CA ILE A 221 -6.78 -15.49 -8.37
C ILE A 221 -5.68 -16.44 -7.88
N LEU A 222 -6.00 -17.38 -7.00
CA LEU A 222 -5.02 -18.36 -6.52
C LEU A 222 -4.44 -19.23 -7.65
N ALA A 223 -5.24 -19.56 -8.65
CA ALA A 223 -4.76 -20.27 -9.84
C ALA A 223 -3.83 -19.39 -10.72
N HIS A 224 -4.01 -18.07 -10.73
CA HIS A 224 -3.09 -17.12 -11.36
C HIS A 224 -1.77 -17.08 -10.57
N LEU A 225 -1.83 -16.80 -9.27
CA LEU A 225 -0.65 -16.72 -8.40
C LEU A 225 0.23 -17.99 -8.48
N ALA A 226 -0.38 -19.15 -8.56
CA ALA A 226 0.33 -20.44 -8.68
C ALA A 226 1.15 -20.61 -9.97
N ARG A 227 0.93 -19.75 -10.99
CA ARG A 227 1.68 -19.77 -12.25
C ARG A 227 2.85 -18.80 -12.24
N GLU A 228 2.85 -17.86 -11.33
CA GLU A 228 3.92 -16.88 -11.20
C GLU A 228 5.10 -17.46 -10.43
N LYS A 229 6.32 -17.14 -10.88
CA LYS A 229 7.53 -17.59 -10.18
C LYS A 229 7.70 -16.93 -8.81
N LYS A 230 7.24 -15.71 -8.67
CA LYS A 230 7.39 -14.88 -7.48
C LYS A 230 6.19 -13.93 -7.35
N PRO A 231 4.99 -14.46 -7.06
CA PRO A 231 3.79 -13.64 -6.99
C PRO A 231 3.91 -12.61 -5.85
N GLU A 232 3.44 -11.39 -6.10
CA GLU A 232 3.44 -10.35 -5.08
C GLU A 232 2.50 -10.70 -3.92
N LEU A 233 1.37 -11.33 -4.22
CA LEU A 233 0.43 -11.82 -3.24
C LEU A 233 0.71 -13.30 -2.89
N SER A 234 0.62 -13.65 -1.62
CA SER A 234 0.74 -15.04 -1.13
C SER A 234 -0.61 -15.74 -0.95
N ASP A 235 -1.67 -14.99 -0.73
CA ASP A 235 -3.05 -15.51 -0.56
C ASP A 235 -4.08 -14.40 -0.81
N ILE A 236 -5.37 -14.78 -0.81
CA ILE A 236 -6.51 -13.87 -0.87
C ILE A 236 -7.40 -14.05 0.34
N ARG A 237 -7.67 -12.96 1.06
CA ARG A 237 -8.63 -12.90 2.15
C ARG A 237 -10.00 -12.47 1.65
N ILE A 238 -11.04 -13.11 2.12
CA ILE A 238 -12.43 -12.70 1.89
C ILE A 238 -12.93 -12.01 3.16
N VAL A 239 -13.64 -10.89 3.02
CA VAL A 239 -14.22 -10.13 4.12
C VAL A 239 -15.70 -9.89 3.84
N PHE A 240 -16.57 -10.44 4.67
CA PHE A 240 -18.03 -10.28 4.59
C PHE A 240 -18.59 -9.29 5.62
N GLY A 241 -17.81 -8.92 6.62
CA GLY A 241 -18.25 -8.02 7.66
C GLY A 241 -17.14 -7.61 8.63
N PRO A 242 -17.46 -6.74 9.61
CA PRO A 242 -16.48 -6.28 10.61
C PRO A 242 -15.85 -7.41 11.44
N GLY A 243 -16.52 -8.56 11.58
CA GLY A 243 -15.98 -9.73 12.28
C GLY A 243 -14.78 -10.40 11.58
N ASP A 244 -14.58 -10.09 10.30
CA ASP A 244 -13.47 -10.62 9.51
C ASP A 244 -12.25 -9.68 9.49
N PHE A 245 -12.30 -8.54 10.21
CA PHE A 245 -11.18 -7.60 10.26
C PHE A 245 -9.98 -8.22 10.96
N ASP A 246 -8.82 -8.01 10.37
CA ASP A 246 -7.55 -8.55 10.80
C ASP A 246 -6.59 -7.41 11.18
N PRO A 247 -5.80 -7.52 12.26
CA PRO A 247 -4.80 -6.51 12.61
C PRO A 247 -3.75 -6.23 11.52
N ALA A 248 -3.55 -7.17 10.60
CA ALA A 248 -2.69 -6.97 9.43
C ALA A 248 -3.30 -6.03 8.37
N MET A 249 -4.59 -5.69 8.46
CA MET A 249 -5.23 -4.73 7.59
C MET A 249 -4.84 -3.31 7.97
N PRO A 250 -4.30 -2.49 7.03
CA PRO A 250 -4.08 -1.07 7.27
C PRO A 250 -5.38 -0.33 7.59
N ARG A 251 -5.28 0.76 8.34
CA ARG A 251 -6.43 1.53 8.79
C ARG A 251 -7.32 2.06 7.67
N PHE A 252 -6.74 2.42 6.51
CA PHE A 252 -7.53 2.84 5.35
C PHE A 252 -8.44 1.73 4.82
N VAL A 253 -8.01 0.46 4.89
CA VAL A 253 -8.80 -0.71 4.50
C VAL A 253 -9.98 -0.89 5.44
N THR A 254 -9.73 -0.96 6.74
CA THR A 254 -10.78 -1.17 7.74
C THR A 254 -11.78 -0.01 7.78
N ALA A 255 -11.32 1.24 7.59
CA ALA A 255 -12.21 2.40 7.51
C ALA A 255 -13.12 2.36 6.27
N PHE A 256 -12.56 2.01 5.10
CA PHE A 256 -13.34 1.80 3.88
C PHE A 256 -14.39 0.70 4.08
N LEU A 257 -13.97 -0.48 4.52
CA LEU A 257 -14.86 -1.63 4.71
C LEU A 257 -15.97 -1.33 5.72
N ALA A 258 -15.63 -0.70 6.86
CA ALA A 258 -16.61 -0.30 7.86
C ALA A 258 -17.66 0.65 7.29
N SER A 259 -17.23 1.64 6.49
CA SER A 259 -18.14 2.56 5.79
C SER A 259 -19.07 1.83 4.81
N ARG A 260 -18.54 0.86 4.05
CA ARG A 260 -19.33 0.08 3.08
C ARG A 260 -20.37 -0.81 3.77
N PHE A 261 -19.98 -1.53 4.82
CA PHE A 261 -20.89 -2.40 5.57
C PHE A 261 -21.96 -1.61 6.32
N ALA A 262 -21.61 -0.46 6.90
CA ALA A 262 -22.59 0.42 7.53
C ALA A 262 -23.64 0.94 6.51
N ALA A 263 -23.20 1.34 5.31
CA ALA A 263 -24.10 1.79 4.26
C ALA A 263 -25.04 0.67 3.75
N LYS A 264 -24.59 -0.59 3.75
CA LYS A 264 -25.42 -1.76 3.42
C LYS A 264 -26.47 -2.05 4.49
N ALA A 265 -26.08 -1.98 5.77
CA ALA A 265 -26.98 -2.23 6.89
C ALA A 265 -28.15 -1.21 6.97
N LEU A 266 -27.95 0.01 6.44
CA LEU A 266 -28.96 1.06 6.38
C LEU A 266 -29.93 0.94 5.19
N LYS A 267 -29.65 0.07 4.22
CA LYS A 267 -30.57 -0.19 3.11
C LYS A 267 -31.68 -1.13 3.59
N PRO A 268 -32.98 -0.76 3.44
CA PRO A 268 -34.07 -1.68 3.77
C PRO A 268 -33.91 -2.96 2.95
N ALA A 269 -34.19 -4.11 3.59
CA ALA A 269 -34.25 -5.38 2.89
C ALA A 269 -35.18 -5.22 1.66
N ARG A 270 -34.66 -5.54 0.48
CA ARG A 270 -35.51 -5.57 -0.72
C ARG A 270 -36.58 -6.63 -0.50
N ALA A 271 -37.83 -6.19 -0.39
CA ALA A 271 -39.00 -7.06 -0.34
C ALA A 271 -39.14 -7.86 -1.63
#